data_d563cc485756386c7c71cba7664ac425
#
_entry.id   d563cc485756386c7c71cba7664ac425
#
_cell.length_a   1.000
_cell.length_b   1.000
_cell.length_c   1.000
_cell.angle_alpha   90.00
_cell.angle_beta   90.00
_cell.angle_gamma   90.00
#
_symmetry.space_group_name_H-M   'P 1'
#
loop_
_entity.id
_entity.type
_entity.pdbx_description
1 polymer ?
#
loop_
_entity_poly.entity_id
_entity_poly.type
_entity_poly.pdbx_seq_one_letter_code
_entity_poly.pdbx_strand_id
1 'polypeptide(L)'
;MIPTGEIQMSEAVSCGGVVIFRGKILVLYKNYKNRYEGWVLPKGTVEPGEDHRTTALREVKEESGADARIIKYVDKSQYTFKTPTDIVHKQVHWYLMMGQSYYSKPQQEEYFVDSGYYKYHEAYHL
;
A
#
# COMPACT_ATOMS: atom_id res chain seq x y z
N MET A 1 -4.69 -24.90 23.55
CA MET A 1 -3.25 -24.96 23.23
C MET A 1 -3.06 -25.48 21.82
N ILE A 2 -2.26 -24.79 21.01
CA ILE A 2 -1.92 -25.27 19.68
C ILE A 2 -0.86 -26.37 19.83
N PRO A 3 -1.07 -27.57 19.23
CA PRO A 3 -0.08 -28.63 19.31
C PRO A 3 1.27 -28.17 18.75
N THR A 4 2.34 -28.64 19.36
CA THR A 4 3.71 -28.33 18.92
C THR A 4 3.91 -28.80 17.47
N GLY A 5 4.39 -27.91 16.60
CA GLY A 5 4.63 -28.18 15.20
C GLY A 5 3.46 -27.88 14.28
N GLU A 6 2.31 -27.49 14.83
CA GLU A 6 1.18 -27.08 14.02
C GLU A 6 1.37 -25.63 13.55
N ILE A 7 1.24 -25.43 12.23
CA ILE A 7 1.34 -24.10 11.61
C ILE A 7 -0.04 -23.73 11.08
N GLN A 8 -0.51 -22.55 11.44
CA GLN A 8 -1.78 -22.05 10.95
C GLN A 8 -1.58 -21.29 9.64
N MET A 9 -2.53 -21.48 8.74
CA MET A 9 -2.60 -20.75 7.49
C MET A 9 -3.56 -19.59 7.66
N SER A 10 -3.14 -18.38 7.34
CA SER A 10 -4.01 -17.21 7.40
C SER A 10 -3.89 -16.40 6.14
N GLU A 11 -4.89 -15.56 5.91
CA GLU A 11 -4.94 -14.67 4.77
C GLU A 11 -5.06 -13.23 5.23
N ALA A 12 -4.40 -12.34 4.50
CA ALA A 12 -4.50 -10.91 4.72
C ALA A 12 -4.80 -10.22 3.39
N VAL A 13 -5.68 -9.24 3.42
CA VAL A 13 -6.09 -8.49 2.22
C VAL A 13 -5.85 -7.01 2.46
N SER A 14 -5.11 -6.41 1.55
CA SER A 14 -4.89 -4.96 1.51
C SER A 14 -5.35 -4.41 0.18
N CYS A 15 -5.60 -3.11 0.13
CA CYS A 15 -5.92 -2.40 -1.09
C CYS A 15 -5.11 -1.11 -1.13
N GLY A 16 -4.74 -0.71 -2.33
CA GLY A 16 -3.97 0.51 -2.52
C GLY A 16 -4.17 1.14 -3.88
N GLY A 17 -3.45 2.20 -4.12
CA GLY A 17 -3.60 2.98 -5.32
C GLY A 17 -2.32 3.26 -6.07
N VAL A 18 -2.43 3.19 -7.39
CA VAL A 18 -1.46 3.76 -8.32
C VAL A 18 -2.04 5.11 -8.70
N VAL A 19 -1.57 6.16 -8.03
CA VAL A 19 -2.14 7.51 -8.17
C VAL A 19 -1.31 8.29 -9.17
N ILE A 20 -1.95 8.74 -10.24
CA ILE A 20 -1.31 9.48 -11.32
C ILE A 20 -1.85 10.90 -11.36
N PHE A 21 -0.95 11.87 -11.45
CA PHE A 21 -1.31 13.26 -11.69
C PHE A 21 -0.32 13.87 -12.66
N ARG A 22 -0.84 14.37 -13.79
CA ARG A 22 -0.06 14.98 -14.88
C ARG A 22 1.13 14.10 -15.29
N GLY A 23 0.86 12.80 -15.47
CA GLY A 23 1.87 11.85 -15.95
C GLY A 23 2.89 11.41 -14.91
N LYS A 24 2.71 11.79 -13.64
CA LYS A 24 3.61 11.40 -12.54
C LYS A 24 2.87 10.49 -11.56
N ILE A 25 3.63 9.60 -10.92
CA ILE A 25 3.11 8.60 -9.99
C ILE A 25 3.46 8.99 -8.57
N LEU A 26 2.48 8.89 -7.67
CA LEU A 26 2.68 9.10 -6.24
C LEU A 26 3.42 7.93 -5.62
N VAL A 27 4.53 8.22 -4.97
CA VAL A 27 5.30 7.23 -4.21
C VAL A 27 5.63 7.76 -2.82
N LEU A 28 5.83 6.85 -1.89
CA LEU A 28 6.16 7.13 -0.51
C LEU A 28 7.50 6.49 -0.17
N TYR A 29 8.34 7.20 0.59
CA TYR A 29 9.57 6.61 1.11
C TYR A 29 9.34 6.12 2.52
N LYS A 30 9.52 4.82 2.73
CA LYS A 30 9.33 4.17 4.01
C LYS A 30 10.67 3.82 4.62
N ASN A 31 10.85 4.16 5.90
CA ASN A 31 12.02 3.77 6.67
C ASN A 31 11.53 3.12 7.97
N TYR A 32 11.46 1.77 7.96
CA TYR A 32 10.93 1.02 9.08
C TYR A 32 12.05 0.38 9.91
N LYS A 33 12.65 1.17 10.79
CA LYS A 33 13.54 0.71 11.87
C LYS A 33 14.52 -0.40 11.47
N ASN A 34 15.33 -0.21 10.45
CA ASN A 34 16.32 -1.19 9.98
C ASN A 34 15.73 -2.49 9.42
N ARG A 35 14.40 -2.60 9.28
CA ARG A 35 13.75 -3.78 8.69
C ARG A 35 13.44 -3.61 7.22
N TYR A 36 13.04 -2.39 6.83
CA TYR A 36 12.74 -2.08 5.45
C TYR A 36 12.98 -0.60 5.19
N GLU A 37 13.63 -0.30 4.10
CA GLU A 37 13.82 1.07 3.63
C GLU A 37 13.65 1.08 2.12
N GLY A 38 12.81 1.98 1.61
CA GLY A 38 12.62 2.13 0.17
C GLY A 38 11.34 2.84 -0.21
N TRP A 39 11.17 3.02 -1.51
CA TRP A 39 9.99 3.64 -2.08
C TRP A 39 8.88 2.62 -2.29
N VAL A 40 7.66 2.99 -1.92
CA VAL A 40 6.49 2.12 -2.00
C VAL A 40 5.28 2.90 -2.49
N LEU A 41 4.27 2.15 -2.95
CA LEU A 41 2.96 2.70 -3.27
C LEU A 41 2.06 2.67 -2.02
N PRO A 42 1.14 3.62 -1.85
CA PRO A 42 0.24 3.62 -0.71
C PRO A 42 -0.74 2.45 -0.75
N LYS A 43 -0.86 1.76 0.37
CA LYS A 43 -1.77 0.62 0.55
C LYS A 43 -1.97 0.32 2.02
N GLY A 44 -3.04 -0.38 2.34
CA GLY A 44 -3.25 -0.86 3.69
C GLY A 44 -4.39 -1.85 3.80
N THR A 45 -4.58 -2.35 5.01
CA THR A 45 -5.47 -3.46 5.32
C THR A 45 -6.94 -3.07 5.22
N VAL A 46 -7.74 -3.97 4.65
CA VAL A 46 -9.20 -3.84 4.61
C VAL A 46 -9.76 -3.95 6.03
N GLU A 47 -10.57 -2.98 6.42
CA GLU A 47 -11.23 -3.00 7.73
C GLU A 47 -12.57 -3.75 7.64
N PRO A 48 -13.05 -4.29 8.78
CA PRO A 48 -14.34 -5.00 8.79
C PRO A 48 -15.47 -4.15 8.21
N GLY A 49 -16.22 -4.72 7.27
CA GLY A 49 -17.35 -4.06 6.63
C GLY A 49 -16.98 -3.08 5.52
N GLU A 50 -15.71 -2.90 5.26
CA GLU A 50 -15.21 -1.97 4.25
C GLU A 50 -15.07 -2.67 2.90
N ASP A 51 -15.53 -2.06 1.81
CA ASP A 51 -15.25 -2.59 0.49
C ASP A 51 -13.85 -2.18 0.02
N HIS A 52 -13.35 -2.88 -1.01
CA HIS A 52 -11.97 -2.70 -1.48
C HIS A 52 -11.71 -1.29 -2.03
N ARG A 53 -12.69 -0.70 -2.72
CA ARG A 53 -12.54 0.65 -3.28
C ARG A 53 -12.40 1.69 -2.17
N THR A 54 -13.22 1.56 -1.14
CA THR A 54 -13.17 2.43 0.04
C THR A 54 -11.83 2.30 0.76
N THR A 55 -11.36 1.06 0.96
CA THR A 55 -10.06 0.82 1.57
C THR A 55 -8.94 1.51 0.78
N ALA A 56 -8.94 1.33 -0.53
CA ALA A 56 -7.89 1.91 -1.38
C ALA A 56 -7.85 3.43 -1.27
N LEU A 57 -9.01 4.08 -1.35
CA LEU A 57 -9.10 5.54 -1.22
C LEU A 57 -8.68 6.02 0.17
N ARG A 58 -9.14 5.33 1.20
CA ARG A 58 -8.83 5.66 2.60
C ARG A 58 -7.32 5.54 2.86
N GLU A 59 -6.71 4.45 2.44
CA GLU A 59 -5.28 4.23 2.67
C GLU A 59 -4.41 5.23 1.90
N VAL A 60 -4.76 5.55 0.67
CA VAL A 60 -4.07 6.60 -0.08
C VAL A 60 -4.14 7.92 0.68
N LYS A 61 -5.32 8.28 1.17
CA LYS A 61 -5.51 9.53 1.93
C LYS A 61 -4.73 9.52 3.24
N GLU A 62 -4.80 8.43 3.99
CA GLU A 62 -4.11 8.32 5.28
C GLU A 62 -2.59 8.37 5.13
N GLU A 63 -2.03 7.60 4.20
CA GLU A 63 -0.58 7.46 4.07
C GLU A 63 0.07 8.64 3.37
N SER A 64 -0.61 9.25 2.41
CA SER A 64 -0.02 10.29 1.57
C SER A 64 -0.70 11.65 1.63
N GLY A 65 -1.86 11.75 2.27
CA GLY A 65 -2.65 12.97 2.27
C GLY A 65 -3.33 13.29 0.95
N ALA A 66 -3.15 12.46 -0.08
CA ALA A 66 -3.69 12.75 -1.39
C ALA A 66 -5.17 12.44 -1.49
N ASP A 67 -5.92 13.35 -2.09
CA ASP A 67 -7.29 13.10 -2.55
C ASP A 67 -7.22 12.58 -3.97
N ALA A 68 -7.86 11.42 -4.22
CA ALA A 68 -7.78 10.77 -5.50
C ALA A 68 -9.12 10.19 -5.89
N ARG A 69 -9.31 9.95 -7.18
CA ARG A 69 -10.52 9.36 -7.74
C ARG A 69 -10.13 8.05 -8.44
N ILE A 70 -10.85 6.98 -8.13
CA ILE A 70 -10.60 5.69 -8.78
C ILE A 70 -11.02 5.75 -10.24
N ILE A 71 -10.12 5.31 -11.13
CA ILE A 71 -10.40 5.14 -12.54
C ILE A 71 -10.83 3.70 -12.81
N LYS A 72 -10.04 2.73 -12.35
CA LYS A 72 -10.36 1.31 -12.54
C LYS A 72 -9.51 0.43 -11.64
N TYR A 73 -9.96 -0.81 -11.45
CA TYR A 73 -9.15 -1.87 -10.85
C TYR A 73 -8.05 -2.28 -11.84
N VAL A 74 -6.84 -2.45 -11.34
CA VAL A 74 -5.70 -2.83 -12.18
C VAL A 74 -5.45 -4.33 -12.10
N ASP A 75 -5.05 -4.79 -10.93
CA ASP A 75 -4.70 -6.19 -10.68
C ASP A 75 -4.36 -6.35 -9.21
N LYS A 76 -4.10 -7.59 -8.81
CA LYS A 76 -3.61 -7.90 -7.47
C LYS A 76 -2.20 -8.45 -7.52
N SER A 77 -1.44 -8.16 -6.49
CA SER A 77 -0.18 -8.84 -6.21
C SER A 77 -0.36 -9.77 -5.02
N GLN A 78 0.38 -10.86 -4.99
CA GLN A 78 0.27 -11.87 -3.94
C GLN A 78 1.67 -12.27 -3.49
N TYR A 79 1.81 -12.48 -2.19
CA TYR A 79 3.03 -13.04 -1.63
C TYR A 79 2.71 -13.77 -0.33
N THR A 80 3.61 -14.66 0.05
CA THR A 80 3.47 -15.46 1.27
C THR A 80 4.66 -15.18 2.16
N PHE A 81 4.41 -15.03 3.45
CA PHE A 81 5.48 -14.90 4.42
C PHE A 81 5.20 -15.76 5.65
N LYS A 82 6.25 -16.10 6.39
CA LYS A 82 6.15 -16.92 7.59
C LYS A 82 6.37 -16.07 8.83
N THR A 83 5.55 -16.33 9.84
CA THR A 83 5.78 -15.89 11.21
C THR A 83 6.12 -17.14 12.04
N PRO A 84 6.51 -16.99 13.32
CA PRO A 84 6.77 -18.16 14.16
C PRO A 84 5.58 -19.13 14.29
N THR A 85 4.35 -18.64 14.12
CA THR A 85 3.13 -19.42 14.32
C THR A 85 2.30 -19.58 13.06
N ASP A 86 2.55 -18.80 12.00
CA ASP A 86 1.68 -18.74 10.83
C ASP A 86 2.45 -18.78 9.52
N ILE A 87 1.74 -19.27 8.49
CA ILE A 87 2.04 -18.96 7.10
C ILE A 87 0.95 -17.99 6.66
N VAL A 88 1.33 -16.78 6.26
CA VAL A 88 0.39 -15.74 5.85
C VAL A 88 0.44 -15.57 4.35
N HIS A 89 -0.71 -15.78 3.72
CA HIS A 89 -0.89 -15.49 2.29
C HIS A 89 -1.51 -14.10 2.17
N LYS A 90 -0.77 -13.18 1.58
CA LYS A 90 -1.22 -11.79 1.46
C LYS A 90 -1.54 -11.41 0.02
N GLN A 91 -2.68 -10.74 -0.16
CA GLN A 91 -3.09 -10.16 -1.42
C GLN A 91 -3.15 -8.65 -1.27
N VAL A 92 -2.71 -7.93 -2.31
CA VAL A 92 -2.88 -6.48 -2.40
C VAL A 92 -3.61 -6.19 -3.70
N HIS A 93 -4.79 -5.58 -3.58
CA HIS A 93 -5.58 -5.15 -4.73
C HIS A 93 -5.23 -3.71 -5.08
N TRP A 94 -4.87 -3.46 -6.34
CA TRP A 94 -4.40 -2.17 -6.81
C TRP A 94 -5.43 -1.51 -7.72
N TYR A 95 -5.69 -0.23 -7.45
CA TYR A 95 -6.59 0.59 -8.23
C TYR A 95 -5.82 1.73 -8.89
N LEU A 96 -6.07 1.94 -10.19
CA LEU A 96 -5.57 3.13 -10.86
C LEU A 96 -6.41 4.31 -10.43
N MET A 97 -5.76 5.39 -9.99
CA MET A 97 -6.41 6.57 -9.49
C MET A 97 -5.89 7.83 -10.16
N MET A 98 -6.76 8.83 -10.28
CA MET A 98 -6.38 10.17 -10.71
C MET A 98 -6.21 11.04 -9.48
N GLY A 99 -5.02 11.61 -9.30
CA GLY A 99 -4.77 12.62 -8.28
C GLY A 99 -5.37 13.96 -8.67
N GLN A 100 -5.59 14.82 -7.70
CA GLN A 100 -6.19 16.14 -7.92
C GLN A 100 -5.18 17.27 -7.84
N SER A 101 -4.01 17.02 -7.29
CA SER A 101 -2.94 18.00 -7.17
C SER A 101 -1.62 17.29 -6.88
N TYR A 102 -0.53 18.05 -6.83
CA TYR A 102 0.77 17.53 -6.41
C TYR A 102 0.93 17.46 -4.90
N TYR A 103 -0.10 17.84 -4.14
CA TYR A 103 0.00 17.80 -2.68
C TYR A 103 0.16 16.38 -2.18
N SER A 104 1.13 16.19 -1.30
CA SER A 104 1.27 14.96 -0.53
C SER A 104 1.94 15.28 0.81
N LYS A 105 1.60 14.48 1.82
CA LYS A 105 2.17 14.58 3.15
C LYS A 105 2.31 13.19 3.72
N PRO A 106 3.53 12.69 3.91
CA PRO A 106 3.72 11.32 4.39
C PRO A 106 3.24 11.16 5.83
N GLN A 107 2.64 9.99 6.11
CA GLN A 107 2.16 9.65 7.44
C GLN A 107 3.32 9.15 8.31
N GLN A 108 3.81 10.00 9.18
CA GLN A 108 5.01 9.70 9.99
C GLN A 108 4.78 8.56 10.99
N GLU A 109 3.56 8.40 11.48
CA GLU A 109 3.21 7.35 12.42
C GLU A 109 3.41 5.93 11.83
N GLU A 110 3.38 5.80 10.52
CA GLU A 110 3.64 4.54 9.82
C GLU A 110 5.02 4.50 9.16
N TYR A 111 5.94 5.33 9.65
CA TYR A 111 7.34 5.35 9.20
C TYR A 111 7.54 5.86 7.76
N PHE A 112 6.55 6.57 7.22
CA PHE A 112 6.72 7.27 5.96
C PHE A 112 7.40 8.61 6.21
N VAL A 113 8.58 8.79 5.64
CA VAL A 113 9.41 9.98 5.89
C VAL A 113 9.48 10.92 4.70
N ASP A 114 9.01 10.50 3.54
CA ASP A 114 8.97 11.33 2.35
C ASP A 114 7.86 10.86 1.42
N SER A 115 7.42 11.75 0.55
CA SER A 115 6.40 11.45 -0.47
C SER A 115 6.57 12.40 -1.65
N GLY A 116 6.07 11.99 -2.81
CA GLY A 116 6.08 12.87 -3.96
C GLY A 116 5.58 12.19 -5.22
N TYR A 117 5.42 13.00 -6.27
CA TYR A 117 5.05 12.53 -7.59
C TYR A 117 6.27 12.53 -8.49
N TYR A 118 6.55 11.39 -9.12
CA TYR A 118 7.72 11.20 -9.98
C TYR A 118 7.28 10.69 -11.33
N LYS A 119 8.03 11.06 -12.38
CA LYS A 119 7.79 10.50 -13.70
C LYS A 119 8.01 9.00 -13.67
N TYR A 120 7.34 8.27 -14.55
CA TYR A 120 7.37 6.81 -14.54
C TYR A 120 8.79 6.26 -14.47
N HIS A 121 9.69 6.74 -15.34
CA HIS A 121 11.05 6.22 -15.35
C HIS A 121 11.86 6.62 -14.11
N GLU A 122 11.56 7.77 -13.50
CA GLU A 122 12.18 8.18 -12.23
C GLU A 122 11.70 7.28 -11.11
N ALA A 123 10.38 7.03 -11.03
CA ALA A 123 9.81 6.17 -10.02
C ALA A 123 10.33 4.73 -10.14
N TYR A 124 10.52 4.25 -11.35
CA TYR A 124 11.04 2.90 -11.60
C TYR A 124 12.46 2.71 -11.05
N HIS A 125 13.26 3.76 -11.04
CA HIS A 125 14.65 3.70 -10.58
C HIS A 125 14.86 4.17 -9.13
N LEU A 126 13.80 4.47 -8.40
CA LEU A 126 13.90 4.89 -7.00
C LEU A 126 14.29 3.78 -6.04
#